data_99322fceeda7fb8312f065cadc0a2696
#
_entry.id   99322fceeda7fb8312f065cadc0a2696
#
_cell.length_a   1.000
_cell.length_b   1.000
_cell.length_c   1.000
_cell.angle_alpha   90.00
_cell.angle_beta   90.00
_cell.angle_gamma   90.00
#
_symmetry.space_group_name_H-M   'P 1'
#
loop_
_entity.id
_entity.type
_entity.pdbx_description
1 polymer ?
#
loop_
_entity_poly.entity_id
_entity_poly.type
_entity_poly.pdbx_seq_one_letter_code
_entity_poly.pdbx_strand_id
1 'polypeptide(L)'
;ENQSVLYSYTSAASGNWEFTAPEPGVYFATLFKDGGYTEISPRISFVCSNNCDDSNPPVIETDKDVYNVGDPIVVTHRHAPAISKDWIGLYSAGVAPANGKSHSYQYVGQEPDGTVTLNISGNINYTSPVEDGIYYVGYFNTDGYHESTDRVYVIIGKPVLIDTDKDEYLPTDNIRAVYDGAPAREDNRIA
;
A
#
# COMPACT_ATOMS: atom_id res chain seq x y z
N GLU A 1 -10.56 -24.00 5.02
CA GLU A 1 -9.31 -24.79 5.00
C GLU A 1 -8.45 -24.26 3.88
N ASN A 2 -7.34 -23.59 4.21
CA ASN A 2 -6.38 -23.09 3.23
C ASN A 2 -5.56 -24.29 2.74
N GLN A 3 -5.91 -24.85 1.60
CA GLN A 3 -5.06 -25.84 0.94
C GLN A 3 -3.98 -25.12 0.13
N SER A 4 -2.72 -25.62 0.22
CA SER A 4 -1.67 -25.15 -0.67
C SER A 4 -2.00 -25.56 -2.10
N VAL A 5 -1.93 -24.60 -3.02
CA VAL A 5 -2.16 -24.84 -4.45
C VAL A 5 -0.98 -25.57 -5.06
N LEU A 6 0.23 -25.20 -4.65
CA LEU A 6 1.50 -25.76 -5.08
C LEU A 6 2.45 -25.90 -3.90
N TYR A 7 3.25 -26.94 -3.87
CA TYR A 7 4.30 -27.08 -2.85
C TYR A 7 5.47 -27.92 -3.39
N SER A 8 6.62 -27.73 -2.78
CA SER A 8 7.81 -28.55 -2.99
C SER A 8 8.59 -28.65 -1.68
N TYR A 9 9.30 -29.75 -1.51
CA TYR A 9 10.20 -29.93 -0.37
C TYR A 9 11.59 -29.38 -0.69
N THR A 10 12.23 -28.79 0.31
CA THR A 10 13.63 -28.37 0.24
C THR A 10 14.44 -29.02 1.35
N SER A 11 15.63 -29.53 0.99
CA SER A 11 16.61 -30.06 1.95
C SER A 11 17.84 -29.16 2.08
N ALA A 12 17.92 -28.09 1.27
CA ALA A 12 19.03 -27.14 1.29
C ALA A 12 18.70 -25.92 2.15
N ALA A 13 19.72 -25.31 2.74
CA ALA A 13 19.59 -24.08 3.51
C ALA A 13 19.29 -22.86 2.63
N SER A 14 19.59 -22.92 1.33
CA SER A 14 19.30 -21.90 0.34
C SER A 14 19.05 -22.53 -1.02
N GLY A 15 18.25 -21.87 -1.85
CA GLY A 15 17.90 -22.36 -3.19
C GLY A 15 16.80 -21.52 -3.83
N ASN A 16 16.38 -21.96 -5.01
CA ASN A 16 15.24 -21.43 -5.74
C ASN A 16 14.26 -22.56 -6.05
N TRP A 17 13.02 -22.20 -6.21
CA TRP A 17 11.95 -23.08 -6.68
C TRP A 17 11.15 -22.35 -7.76
N GLU A 18 11.00 -22.99 -8.91
CA GLU A 18 10.25 -22.48 -10.05
C GLU A 18 8.96 -23.29 -10.21
N PHE A 19 7.87 -22.62 -10.51
CA PHE A 19 6.56 -23.24 -10.73
C PHE A 19 5.76 -22.46 -11.78
N THR A 20 4.82 -23.14 -12.41
CA THR A 20 3.87 -22.48 -13.30
C THR A 20 2.86 -21.70 -12.46
N ALA A 21 2.64 -20.43 -12.82
CA ALA A 21 1.65 -19.59 -12.16
C ALA A 21 0.27 -20.28 -12.17
N PRO A 22 -0.44 -20.27 -11.03
CA PRO A 22 -1.80 -20.77 -10.98
C PRO A 22 -2.79 -19.86 -11.73
N GLU A 23 -4.06 -20.21 -11.71
CA GLU A 23 -5.13 -19.37 -12.25
C GLU A 23 -5.10 -17.96 -11.63
N PRO A 24 -5.68 -16.94 -12.31
CA PRO A 24 -5.69 -15.56 -11.81
C PRO A 24 -6.24 -15.47 -10.38
N GLY A 25 -5.50 -14.79 -9.51
CA GLY A 25 -5.85 -14.68 -8.09
C GLY A 25 -4.72 -14.10 -7.25
N VAL A 26 -5.00 -13.90 -5.97
CA VAL A 26 -4.02 -13.47 -4.97
C VAL A 26 -3.51 -14.69 -4.21
N TYR A 27 -2.20 -14.84 -4.16
CA TYR A 27 -1.52 -15.94 -3.52
C TYR A 27 -0.45 -15.46 -2.56
N PHE A 28 0.06 -16.35 -1.75
CA PHE A 28 1.24 -16.11 -0.96
C PHE A 28 2.17 -17.33 -0.98
N ALA A 29 3.46 -17.07 -0.86
CA ALA A 29 4.49 -18.07 -0.64
C ALA A 29 5.01 -17.98 0.80
N THR A 30 5.25 -19.11 1.43
CA THR A 30 5.85 -19.21 2.75
C THR A 30 6.57 -20.54 2.90
N LEU A 31 7.52 -20.63 3.84
CA LEU A 31 8.19 -21.88 4.20
C LEU A 31 7.54 -22.49 5.43
N PHE A 32 7.35 -23.80 5.39
CA PHE A 32 6.85 -24.61 6.50
C PHE A 32 7.93 -25.54 7.04
N LYS A 33 7.87 -25.76 8.33
CA LYS A 33 8.80 -26.65 9.04
C LYS A 33 8.37 -28.12 8.94
N ASP A 34 9.32 -29.01 8.66
CA ASP A 34 9.22 -30.47 8.82
C ASP A 34 7.99 -31.13 8.16
N GLY A 35 7.54 -30.61 7.01
CA GLY A 35 6.36 -31.10 6.31
C GLY A 35 5.03 -30.85 7.03
N GLY A 36 5.04 -30.05 8.10
CA GLY A 36 3.86 -29.61 8.84
C GLY A 36 3.34 -28.25 8.34
N TYR A 37 2.47 -27.62 9.13
CA TYR A 37 1.87 -26.30 8.83
C TYR A 37 2.42 -25.17 9.69
N THR A 38 3.56 -25.37 10.34
CA THR A 38 4.23 -24.32 11.10
C THR A 38 5.06 -23.46 10.15
N GLU A 39 4.64 -22.20 9.94
CA GLU A 39 5.37 -21.25 9.11
C GLU A 39 6.67 -20.82 9.78
N ILE A 40 7.77 -20.82 9.03
CA ILE A 40 9.11 -20.43 9.49
C ILE A 40 9.68 -19.23 8.72
N SER A 41 8.91 -18.68 7.78
CA SER A 41 9.23 -17.44 7.09
C SER A 41 8.04 -16.48 7.09
N PRO A 42 8.25 -15.17 6.90
CA PRO A 42 7.18 -14.27 6.54
C PRO A 42 6.50 -14.72 5.25
N ARG A 43 5.20 -14.44 5.12
CA ARG A 43 4.47 -14.65 3.86
C ARG A 43 4.87 -13.58 2.86
N ILE A 44 5.19 -13.99 1.65
CA ILE A 44 5.38 -13.10 0.50
C ILE A 44 4.16 -13.26 -0.39
N SER A 45 3.36 -12.22 -0.49
CA SER A 45 2.18 -12.22 -1.34
C SER A 45 2.53 -11.86 -2.77
N PHE A 46 1.80 -12.44 -3.73
CA PHE A 46 1.92 -12.17 -5.16
C PHE A 46 0.57 -12.36 -5.85
N VAL A 47 0.44 -11.78 -7.02
CA VAL A 47 -0.77 -11.87 -7.85
C VAL A 47 -0.46 -12.65 -9.11
N CYS A 48 -1.33 -13.60 -9.43
CA CYS A 48 -1.39 -14.19 -10.77
C CYS A 48 -2.51 -13.48 -11.54
N SER A 49 -2.21 -13.00 -12.73
CA SER A 49 -3.16 -12.26 -13.57
C SER A 49 -2.96 -12.64 -15.03
N ASN A 50 -4.02 -12.56 -15.82
CA ASN A 50 -3.94 -12.74 -17.27
C ASN A 50 -3.23 -11.57 -17.98
N ASN A 51 -3.02 -10.46 -17.27
CA ASN A 51 -2.47 -9.21 -17.82
C ASN A 51 -1.14 -8.80 -17.18
N CYS A 52 -0.50 -9.67 -16.38
CA CYS A 52 0.84 -9.38 -15.88
C CYS A 52 1.85 -9.51 -17.01
N ASP A 53 2.37 -8.39 -17.43
CA ASP A 53 3.58 -8.29 -18.23
C ASP A 53 4.71 -7.87 -17.29
N ASP A 54 5.67 -8.76 -17.02
CA ASP A 54 6.82 -8.49 -16.14
C ASP A 54 7.67 -7.29 -16.62
N SER A 55 7.56 -6.95 -17.92
CA SER A 55 8.19 -5.75 -18.48
C SER A 55 7.42 -4.46 -18.14
N ASN A 56 6.21 -4.57 -17.59
CA ASN A 56 5.29 -3.46 -17.38
C ASN A 56 4.46 -3.65 -16.09
N PRO A 57 5.09 -3.47 -14.91
CA PRO A 57 4.43 -3.73 -13.64
C PRO A 57 3.20 -2.83 -13.42
N PRO A 58 2.23 -3.26 -12.60
CA PRO A 58 1.12 -2.41 -12.21
C PRO A 58 1.60 -1.12 -11.57
N VAL A 59 1.05 0.00 -11.95
CA VAL A 59 1.35 1.32 -11.39
C VAL A 59 0.09 2.11 -11.12
N ILE A 60 0.14 2.99 -10.12
CA ILE A 60 -0.85 4.03 -9.87
C ILE A 60 -0.16 5.38 -9.81
N GLU A 61 -0.87 6.42 -10.23
CA GLU A 61 -0.43 7.80 -10.20
C GLU A 61 -1.58 8.68 -9.76
N THR A 62 -1.31 9.72 -8.99
CA THR A 62 -2.29 10.77 -8.64
C THR A 62 -2.12 11.98 -9.54
N ASP A 63 -3.20 12.73 -9.78
CA ASP A 63 -3.16 13.93 -10.62
C ASP A 63 -2.37 15.08 -9.97
N LYS A 64 -2.12 15.02 -8.66
CA LYS A 64 -1.34 15.99 -7.87
C LYS A 64 -0.65 15.28 -6.69
N ASP A 65 0.35 15.93 -6.14
CA ASP A 65 1.02 15.53 -4.89
C ASP A 65 0.42 16.22 -3.66
N VAL A 66 -0.25 17.37 -3.85
CA VAL A 66 -0.80 18.21 -2.78
C VAL A 66 -2.26 18.58 -3.09
N TYR A 67 -3.14 18.36 -2.13
CA TYR A 67 -4.57 18.62 -2.20
C TYR A 67 -5.02 19.50 -1.04
N ASN A 68 -6.08 20.29 -1.24
CA ASN A 68 -6.79 20.90 -0.11
C ASN A 68 -7.72 19.87 0.55
N VAL A 69 -8.04 20.06 1.81
CA VAL A 69 -9.06 19.24 2.47
C VAL A 69 -10.39 19.37 1.72
N GLY A 70 -10.94 18.24 1.28
CA GLY A 70 -12.19 18.19 0.52
C GLY A 70 -12.01 18.12 -1.01
N ASP A 71 -10.81 18.34 -1.54
CA ASP A 71 -10.54 18.15 -2.98
C ASP A 71 -10.66 16.66 -3.35
N PRO A 72 -11.23 16.30 -4.50
CA PRO A 72 -11.19 14.94 -4.98
C PRO A 72 -9.76 14.57 -5.41
N ILE A 73 -9.37 13.31 -5.19
CA ILE A 73 -8.10 12.75 -5.65
C ILE A 73 -8.38 11.89 -6.88
N VAL A 74 -7.83 12.28 -8.03
CA VAL A 74 -7.94 11.52 -9.26
C VAL A 74 -6.74 10.56 -9.34
N VAL A 75 -7.02 9.26 -9.45
CA VAL A 75 -6.00 8.22 -9.50
C VAL A 75 -6.09 7.49 -10.83
N THR A 76 -5.00 7.50 -11.58
CA THR A 76 -4.86 6.71 -12.81
C THR A 76 -4.14 5.41 -12.46
N HIS A 77 -4.65 4.28 -12.93
CA HIS A 77 -3.98 2.97 -12.85
C HIS A 77 -3.65 2.46 -14.23
N ARG A 78 -2.51 1.77 -14.36
CA ARG A 78 -2.07 1.13 -15.60
C ARG A 78 -1.52 -0.26 -15.30
N HIS A 79 -1.70 -1.17 -16.26
CA HIS A 79 -1.23 -2.56 -16.21
C HIS A 79 -1.73 -3.29 -14.94
N ALA A 80 -2.87 -2.87 -14.42
CA ALA A 80 -3.45 -3.45 -13.23
C ALA A 80 -3.86 -4.92 -13.48
N PRO A 81 -3.88 -5.78 -12.44
CA PRO A 81 -4.29 -7.17 -12.56
C PRO A 81 -5.69 -7.37 -13.12
N ALA A 82 -6.56 -6.37 -13.03
CA ALA A 82 -7.94 -6.35 -13.53
C ALA A 82 -8.79 -7.52 -13.01
N ILE A 83 -8.58 -7.91 -11.76
CA ILE A 83 -9.34 -8.96 -11.09
C ILE A 83 -10.64 -8.36 -10.54
N SER A 84 -11.71 -9.16 -10.51
CA SER A 84 -12.99 -8.72 -9.95
C SER A 84 -12.82 -8.22 -8.50
N LYS A 85 -13.41 -7.05 -8.20
CA LYS A 85 -13.36 -6.40 -6.89
C LYS A 85 -11.99 -5.86 -6.47
N ASP A 86 -11.11 -5.63 -7.42
CA ASP A 86 -9.93 -4.80 -7.18
C ASP A 86 -10.37 -3.36 -6.86
N TRP A 87 -9.65 -2.72 -5.97
CA TRP A 87 -10.03 -1.39 -5.50
C TRP A 87 -8.84 -0.52 -5.15
N ILE A 88 -9.04 0.78 -5.21
CA ILE A 88 -8.07 1.80 -4.80
C ILE A 88 -8.60 2.49 -3.54
N GLY A 89 -7.74 2.67 -2.55
CA GLY A 89 -8.09 3.29 -1.27
C GLY A 89 -7.10 4.32 -0.78
N LEU A 90 -7.60 5.31 -0.02
CA LEU A 90 -6.83 6.35 0.65
C LEU A 90 -6.69 6.03 2.14
N TYR A 91 -5.48 6.06 2.65
CA TYR A 91 -5.13 5.80 4.05
C TYR A 91 -4.24 6.89 4.61
N SER A 92 -4.31 7.14 5.93
CA SER A 92 -3.30 7.95 6.60
C SER A 92 -1.92 7.28 6.51
N ALA A 93 -0.87 8.07 6.33
CA ALA A 93 0.51 7.57 6.36
C ALA A 93 0.79 6.83 7.68
N GLY A 94 1.52 5.71 7.60
CA GLY A 94 1.84 4.87 8.76
C GLY A 94 0.73 3.90 9.20
N VAL A 95 -0.47 3.96 8.62
CA VAL A 95 -1.55 3.00 8.88
C VAL A 95 -1.45 1.84 7.90
N ALA A 96 -1.35 0.61 8.41
CA ALA A 96 -1.43 -0.58 7.57
C ALA A 96 -2.89 -0.84 7.14
N PRO A 97 -3.16 -1.20 5.88
CA PRO A 97 -4.53 -1.36 5.37
C PRO A 97 -5.39 -2.33 6.18
N ALA A 98 -4.82 -3.46 6.61
CA ALA A 98 -5.52 -4.46 7.42
C ALA A 98 -5.83 -4.00 8.86
N ASN A 99 -5.16 -2.97 9.36
CA ASN A 99 -5.27 -2.48 10.73
C ASN A 99 -6.13 -1.22 10.87
N GLY A 100 -6.52 -0.61 9.76
CA GLY A 100 -7.31 0.61 9.75
C GLY A 100 -8.30 0.65 8.58
N LYS A 101 -9.28 1.54 8.68
CA LYS A 101 -10.21 1.79 7.58
C LYS A 101 -9.60 2.80 6.61
N SER A 102 -9.85 2.60 5.32
CA SER A 102 -9.59 3.63 4.32
C SER A 102 -10.48 4.85 4.59
N HIS A 103 -9.97 6.04 4.33
CA HIS A 103 -10.77 7.27 4.39
C HIS A 103 -11.77 7.33 3.23
N SER A 104 -11.35 6.86 2.07
CA SER A 104 -12.16 6.76 0.85
C SER A 104 -11.67 5.57 0.04
N TYR A 105 -12.55 4.96 -0.73
CA TYR A 105 -12.19 3.89 -1.66
C TYR A 105 -13.09 3.85 -2.88
N GLN A 106 -12.60 3.24 -3.96
CA GLN A 106 -13.35 3.02 -5.19
C GLN A 106 -12.92 1.70 -5.83
N TYR A 107 -13.88 0.89 -6.26
CA TYR A 107 -13.60 -0.27 -7.10
C TYR A 107 -13.18 0.18 -8.50
N VAL A 108 -12.18 -0.49 -9.08
CA VAL A 108 -11.59 -0.13 -10.37
C VAL A 108 -12.21 -0.89 -11.55
N GLY A 109 -13.05 -1.87 -11.28
CA GLY A 109 -13.59 -2.74 -12.33
C GLY A 109 -12.58 -3.78 -12.79
N GLN A 110 -12.77 -4.28 -14.03
CA GLN A 110 -11.94 -5.34 -14.61
C GLN A 110 -11.11 -4.83 -15.81
N GLU A 111 -10.79 -3.55 -15.80
CA GLU A 111 -9.95 -2.93 -16.85
C GLU A 111 -8.52 -2.73 -16.31
N PRO A 112 -7.48 -3.14 -17.07
CA PRO A 112 -6.09 -2.99 -16.63
C PRO A 112 -5.64 -1.54 -16.56
N ASP A 113 -6.23 -0.67 -17.35
CA ASP A 113 -5.94 0.75 -17.43
C ASP A 113 -7.21 1.56 -17.17
N GLY A 114 -7.12 2.60 -16.36
CA GLY A 114 -8.28 3.43 -16.06
C GLY A 114 -8.00 4.54 -15.08
N THR A 115 -9.08 5.23 -14.73
CA THR A 115 -9.04 6.33 -13.76
C THR A 115 -10.20 6.21 -12.79
N VAL A 116 -9.93 6.39 -11.50
CA VAL A 116 -10.94 6.48 -10.45
C VAL A 116 -10.82 7.80 -9.71
N THR A 117 -11.91 8.23 -9.08
CA THR A 117 -11.92 9.45 -8.25
C THR A 117 -12.24 9.06 -6.80
N LEU A 118 -11.30 9.31 -5.91
CA LEU A 118 -11.51 9.17 -4.48
C LEU A 118 -12.08 10.48 -3.92
N ASN A 119 -13.32 10.42 -3.44
CA ASN A 119 -13.96 11.56 -2.81
C ASN A 119 -13.62 11.56 -1.32
N ILE A 120 -13.03 12.64 -0.83
CA ILE A 120 -12.59 12.79 0.56
C ILE A 120 -13.52 13.70 1.39
N SER A 121 -14.68 14.03 0.85
CA SER A 121 -15.73 14.79 1.52
C SER A 121 -17.11 14.22 1.24
N GLY A 122 -17.72 13.61 2.26
CA GLY A 122 -19.17 13.36 2.32
C GLY A 122 -19.79 12.44 1.27
N ASN A 123 -19.11 11.43 0.73
CA ASN A 123 -19.66 10.53 -0.27
C ASN A 123 -19.86 9.09 0.25
N ILE A 124 -20.58 8.25 -0.52
CA ILE A 124 -20.97 6.88 -0.15
C ILE A 124 -19.80 5.96 0.24
N ASN A 125 -18.62 6.17 -0.32
CA ASN A 125 -17.42 5.40 0.00
C ASN A 125 -16.47 6.12 0.98
N TYR A 126 -16.96 7.17 1.61
CA TYR A 126 -16.25 7.95 2.61
C TYR A 126 -16.48 7.31 4.00
N THR A 127 -15.42 6.89 4.64
CA THR A 127 -15.51 6.14 5.89
C THR A 127 -15.10 6.94 7.12
N SER A 128 -14.26 7.97 6.95
CA SER A 128 -13.82 8.85 8.03
C SER A 128 -13.32 10.20 7.51
N PRO A 129 -13.41 11.26 8.32
CA PRO A 129 -12.90 12.59 7.96
C PRO A 129 -11.44 12.56 7.53
N VAL A 130 -11.13 13.36 6.51
CA VAL A 130 -9.77 13.63 6.07
C VAL A 130 -9.39 15.01 6.63
N GLU A 131 -8.33 15.03 7.40
CA GLU A 131 -7.76 16.23 8.02
C GLU A 131 -6.43 16.58 7.34
N ASP A 132 -5.82 17.69 7.77
CA ASP A 132 -4.46 18.04 7.34
C ASP A 132 -3.49 16.91 7.69
N GLY A 133 -2.74 16.40 6.70
CA GLY A 133 -1.85 15.27 6.94
C GLY A 133 -1.18 14.70 5.71
N ILE A 134 -0.38 13.66 5.95
CA ILE A 134 0.22 12.83 4.91
C ILE A 134 -0.60 11.56 4.78
N TYR A 135 -0.97 11.23 3.55
CA TYR A 135 -1.77 10.07 3.19
C TYR A 135 -1.06 9.25 2.13
N TYR A 136 -1.53 8.04 1.88
CA TYR A 136 -1.14 7.28 0.71
C TYR A 136 -2.35 6.70 0.01
N VAL A 137 -2.21 6.56 -1.30
CA VAL A 137 -3.11 5.81 -2.16
C VAL A 137 -2.49 4.44 -2.42
N GLY A 138 -3.27 3.38 -2.27
CA GLY A 138 -2.87 2.01 -2.56
C GLY A 138 -3.88 1.32 -3.47
N TYR A 139 -3.39 0.40 -4.31
CA TYR A 139 -4.21 -0.50 -5.14
C TYR A 139 -4.25 -1.87 -4.48
N PHE A 140 -5.44 -2.39 -4.25
CA PHE A 140 -5.70 -3.62 -3.50
C PHE A 140 -6.48 -4.63 -4.33
N ASN A 141 -6.20 -5.91 -4.13
CA ASN A 141 -6.81 -7.00 -4.88
C ASN A 141 -7.99 -7.63 -4.15
N THR A 142 -9.04 -7.94 -4.90
CA THR A 142 -10.13 -8.88 -4.56
C THR A 142 -10.80 -8.67 -3.20
N ASP A 143 -11.28 -7.47 -2.89
CA ASP A 143 -11.80 -7.09 -1.55
C ASP A 143 -10.80 -7.33 -0.39
N GLY A 144 -9.55 -7.67 -0.69
CA GLY A 144 -8.49 -7.88 0.29
C GLY A 144 -7.66 -6.64 0.55
N TYR A 145 -6.62 -6.80 1.37
CA TYR A 145 -5.67 -5.73 1.71
C TYR A 145 -4.26 -6.00 1.16
N HIS A 146 -4.17 -6.85 0.15
CA HIS A 146 -2.91 -7.07 -0.56
C HIS A 146 -2.69 -5.95 -1.58
N GLU A 147 -1.61 -5.20 -1.40
CA GLU A 147 -1.20 -4.13 -2.30
C GLU A 147 -0.52 -4.72 -3.54
N SER A 148 -0.95 -4.31 -4.72
CA SER A 148 -0.39 -4.76 -6.02
C SER A 148 0.53 -3.74 -6.65
N THR A 149 0.62 -2.54 -6.09
CA THR A 149 1.47 -1.45 -6.57
C THR A 149 2.25 -0.87 -5.40
N ASP A 150 3.28 -0.11 -5.69
CA ASP A 150 3.85 0.80 -4.72
C ASP A 150 2.82 1.84 -4.29
N ARG A 151 2.96 2.33 -3.06
CA ARG A 151 2.11 3.39 -2.51
C ARG A 151 2.45 4.73 -3.12
N VAL A 152 1.45 5.51 -3.49
CA VAL A 152 1.63 6.91 -3.86
C VAL A 152 1.27 7.78 -2.67
N TYR A 153 2.24 8.52 -2.15
CA TYR A 153 2.04 9.42 -1.03
C TYR A 153 1.56 10.79 -1.51
N VAL A 154 0.58 11.35 -0.79
CA VAL A 154 -0.01 12.66 -1.08
C VAL A 154 -0.10 13.48 0.21
N ILE A 155 -0.04 14.78 0.08
CA ILE A 155 -0.24 15.76 1.15
C ILE A 155 -1.66 16.31 1.03
N ILE A 156 -2.42 16.32 2.13
CA ILE A 156 -3.74 16.94 2.18
C ILE A 156 -3.71 18.05 3.22
N GLY A 157 -4.10 19.26 2.81
CA GLY A 157 -4.08 20.43 3.67
C GLY A 157 -2.66 20.91 4.00
N LYS A 158 -2.42 21.20 5.27
CA LYS A 158 -1.13 21.67 5.81
C LYS A 158 -0.63 20.70 6.87
N PRO A 159 0.04 19.61 6.47
CA PRO A 159 0.54 18.64 7.43
C PRO A 159 1.61 19.24 8.34
N VAL A 160 1.78 18.64 9.50
CA VAL A 160 2.97 18.88 10.31
C VAL A 160 4.16 18.24 9.60
N LEU A 161 5.14 19.04 9.27
CA LEU A 161 6.38 18.58 8.66
C LEU A 161 7.50 18.62 9.70
N ILE A 162 8.41 17.66 9.59
CA ILE A 162 9.64 17.63 10.37
C ILE A 162 10.79 17.32 9.42
N ASP A 163 11.89 18.01 9.59
CA ASP A 163 13.12 17.83 8.82
C ASP A 163 14.33 17.92 9.72
N THR A 164 15.46 17.43 9.28
CA THR A 164 16.74 17.58 9.97
C THR A 164 17.66 18.49 9.17
N ASP A 165 18.56 19.20 9.87
CA ASP A 165 19.46 20.16 9.22
C ASP A 165 20.55 19.50 8.33
N LYS A 166 20.65 18.17 8.36
CA LYS A 166 21.55 17.34 7.51
C LYS A 166 20.91 15.98 7.25
N ASP A 167 21.33 15.34 6.17
CA ASP A 167 20.94 13.96 5.81
C ASP A 167 21.79 12.89 6.52
N GLU A 168 23.03 13.26 6.93
CA GLU A 168 23.97 12.34 7.59
C GLU A 168 24.61 12.99 8.82
N TYR A 169 24.76 12.21 9.89
CA TYR A 169 25.36 12.62 11.16
C TYR A 169 26.41 11.61 11.62
N LEU A 170 27.47 12.10 12.24
CA LEU A 170 28.39 11.27 12.99
C LEU A 170 27.80 10.95 14.38
N PRO A 171 28.21 9.86 15.05
CA PRO A 171 27.67 9.44 16.34
C PRO A 171 27.81 10.49 17.47
N THR A 172 28.62 11.52 17.27
CA THR A 172 28.87 12.62 18.25
C THR A 172 28.25 13.94 17.84
N ASP A 173 27.60 14.00 16.68
CA ASP A 173 26.96 15.22 16.19
C ASP A 173 25.69 15.55 16.97
N ASN A 174 25.43 16.85 17.10
CA ASN A 174 24.12 17.31 17.54
C ASN A 174 23.16 17.30 16.34
N ILE A 175 22.02 16.64 16.49
CA ILE A 175 20.96 16.60 15.49
C ILE A 175 20.03 17.80 15.76
N ARG A 176 19.83 18.62 14.75
CA ARG A 176 18.82 19.67 14.79
C ARG A 176 17.61 19.28 13.96
N ALA A 177 16.49 19.01 14.62
CA ALA A 177 15.21 18.81 13.95
C ALA A 177 14.47 20.16 13.87
N VAL A 178 13.92 20.46 12.69
CA VAL A 178 13.06 21.62 12.42
C VAL A 178 11.67 21.10 12.09
N TYR A 179 10.65 21.70 12.67
CA TYR A 179 9.27 21.32 12.39
C TYR A 179 8.42 22.58 12.11
N ASP A 180 7.37 22.38 11.30
CA ASP A 180 6.40 23.41 10.96
C ASP A 180 4.98 22.83 11.00
N GLY A 181 4.00 23.68 11.27
CA GLY A 181 2.58 23.31 11.27
C GLY A 181 2.11 22.56 12.52
N ALA A 182 2.97 22.27 13.50
CA ALA A 182 2.55 21.58 14.72
C ALA A 182 1.57 22.44 15.54
N PRO A 183 0.45 21.85 16.04
CA PRO A 183 -0.41 22.56 16.98
C PRO A 183 0.37 22.84 18.26
N ALA A 184 0.20 24.07 18.82
CA ALA A 184 0.84 24.44 20.08
C ALA A 184 0.20 23.67 21.24
N ARG A 185 0.75 22.52 21.58
CA ARG A 185 0.34 21.66 22.71
C ARG A 185 1.55 21.34 23.58
N GLU A 186 1.33 21.29 24.92
CA GLU A 186 2.41 21.02 25.88
C GLU A 186 2.91 19.56 25.83
N ASP A 187 2.17 18.65 25.22
CA ASP A 187 2.48 17.21 25.12
C ASP A 187 3.10 16.79 23.75
N ASN A 188 3.35 17.74 22.85
CA ASN A 188 4.07 17.45 21.61
C ASN A 188 5.51 17.03 21.90
N ARG A 189 5.98 15.97 21.25
CA ARG A 189 7.34 15.42 21.40
C ARG A 189 7.97 15.16 20.05
N ILE A 190 9.28 15.37 19.98
CA ILE A 190 10.17 14.86 18.93
C ILE A 190 10.97 13.73 19.59
N ALA A 191 10.95 12.54 19.01
CA ALA A 191 11.64 11.35 19.51
C ALA A 191 12.63 10.82 18.48
#